data_c8d4e8e624166c1c573db731f912cbe1
#
_entry.id   c8d4e8e624166c1c573db731f912cbe1
#
_cell.length_a   1.000
_cell.length_b   1.000
_cell.length_c   1.000
_cell.angle_alpha   90.00
_cell.angle_beta   90.00
_cell.angle_gamma   90.00
#
_symmetry.space_group_name_H-M   'P 1'
#
loop_
_entity.id
_entity.type
_entity.pdbx_description
1 polymer ?
#
loop_
_entity_poly.entity_id
_entity_poly.type
_entity_poly.pdbx_seq_one_letter_code
_entity_poly.pdbx_strand_id
1 'polypeptide(L)'
;MRNVPLESVDLLERDVIALGTDYLPNTLLETHRHRRAQFLYPATGLIEVSTNDGEWVIPPSCGVWIPPQTGHETRMLDVSTRSLYIEPAAAPRQSQQCEVLRVSPLLRQLLLEAV
;
A
#
# COMPACT_ATOMS: atom_id res chain seq x y z
N MET A 1 -1.93 -2.31 12.68
CA MET A 1 -0.73 -2.93 13.26
C MET A 1 0.51 -2.17 12.79
N ARG A 2 1.46 -1.95 13.68
CA ARG A 2 2.65 -1.13 13.37
C ARG A 2 3.87 -2.02 13.19
N ASN A 3 4.61 -1.80 12.08
CA ASN A 3 5.90 -2.45 11.80
C ASN A 3 5.84 -3.98 11.87
N VAL A 4 4.76 -4.55 11.34
CA VAL A 4 4.52 -5.99 11.30
C VAL A 4 4.59 -6.43 9.83
N PRO A 5 5.34 -7.48 9.49
CA PRO A 5 5.38 -7.94 8.11
C PRO A 5 4.06 -8.60 7.71
N LEU A 6 3.64 -8.39 6.45
CA LEU A 6 2.38 -8.92 5.95
C LEU A 6 2.29 -10.44 6.12
N GLU A 7 3.36 -11.16 5.82
CA GLU A 7 3.36 -12.63 5.89
C GLU A 7 3.05 -13.18 7.28
N SER A 8 3.23 -12.39 8.34
CA SER A 8 2.89 -12.83 9.70
C SER A 8 1.40 -12.73 10.00
N VAL A 9 0.63 -12.00 9.19
CA VAL A 9 -0.80 -11.75 9.43
C VAL A 9 -1.68 -12.05 8.21
N ASP A 10 -1.10 -12.40 7.07
CA ASP A 10 -1.84 -12.58 5.82
C ASP A 10 -2.91 -13.68 5.89
N LEU A 11 -2.73 -14.68 6.75
CA LEU A 11 -3.67 -15.78 6.89
C LEU A 11 -4.76 -15.53 7.94
N LEU A 12 -4.79 -14.34 8.55
CA LEU A 12 -5.88 -13.99 9.45
C LEU A 12 -7.21 -13.95 8.68
N GLU A 13 -8.26 -14.44 9.32
CA GLU A 13 -9.61 -14.42 8.74
C GLU A 13 -10.22 -13.03 8.82
N ARG A 14 -9.65 -12.10 8.07
CA ARG A 14 -10.10 -10.72 7.98
C ARG A 14 -10.12 -10.30 6.53
N ASP A 15 -11.17 -9.61 6.12
CA ASP A 15 -11.26 -9.06 4.78
C ASP A 15 -10.27 -7.93 4.56
N VAL A 16 -9.99 -7.14 5.60
CA VAL A 16 -9.06 -6.01 5.53
C VAL A 16 -8.07 -6.09 6.68
N ILE A 17 -6.80 -5.92 6.36
CA ILE A 17 -5.72 -5.81 7.33
C ILE A 17 -5.05 -4.46 7.13
N ALA A 18 -4.97 -3.66 8.20
CA ALA A 18 -4.32 -2.35 8.15
C ALA A 18 -2.94 -2.43 8.80
N LEU A 19 -1.89 -2.11 8.03
CA LEU A 19 -0.52 -2.11 8.50
C LEU A 19 0.08 -0.71 8.35
N GLY A 20 0.80 -0.26 9.37
CA GLY A 20 1.62 0.94 9.32
C GLY A 20 3.09 0.57 9.45
N THR A 21 3.93 1.08 8.56
CA THR A 21 5.35 0.75 8.55
C THR A 21 6.18 2.03 8.40
N ASP A 22 7.18 2.17 9.26
CA ASP A 22 8.17 3.24 9.16
C ASP A 22 9.41 2.66 8.48
N TYR A 23 9.84 3.31 7.41
CA TYR A 23 10.99 2.85 6.63
C TYR A 23 12.18 3.78 6.83
N LEU A 24 13.37 3.19 6.86
CA LEU A 24 14.61 3.95 6.78
C LEU A 24 14.64 4.70 5.43
N PRO A 25 15.25 5.91 5.38
CA PRO A 25 15.34 6.66 4.13
C PRO A 25 15.94 5.82 3.01
N ASN A 26 15.35 5.94 1.82
CA ASN A 26 15.82 5.29 0.60
C ASN A 26 15.81 3.76 0.65
N THR A 27 14.86 3.16 1.38
CA THR A 27 14.67 1.71 1.41
C THR A 27 14.05 1.23 0.10
N LEU A 28 14.68 0.25 -0.53
CA LEU A 28 14.16 -0.39 -1.72
C LEU A 28 13.51 -1.72 -1.35
N LEU A 29 12.23 -1.87 -1.71
CA LEU A 29 11.55 -3.16 -1.66
C LEU A 29 11.53 -3.71 -3.09
N GLU A 30 12.35 -4.73 -3.34
CA GLU A 30 12.49 -5.33 -4.67
C GLU A 30 11.15 -5.89 -5.16
N THR A 31 11.04 -6.11 -6.47
CA THR A 31 9.81 -6.60 -7.09
C THR A 31 9.27 -7.83 -6.36
N HIS A 32 8.04 -7.71 -5.90
CA HIS A 32 7.33 -8.78 -5.20
C HIS A 32 5.85 -8.68 -5.53
N ARG A 33 5.12 -9.72 -5.16
CA ARG A 33 3.65 -9.76 -5.32
C ARG A 33 3.05 -10.41 -4.10
N HIS A 34 1.78 -10.14 -3.86
CA HIS A 34 1.05 -10.77 -2.77
C HIS A 34 -0.39 -11.06 -3.18
N ARG A 35 -1.02 -11.96 -2.43
CA ARG A 35 -2.36 -12.46 -2.73
C ARG A 35 -3.42 -11.38 -2.58
N ARG A 36 -3.32 -10.56 -1.55
CA ARG A 36 -4.29 -9.50 -1.27
C ARG A 36 -4.08 -8.31 -2.19
N ALA A 37 -5.15 -7.58 -2.48
CA ALA A 37 -5.02 -6.23 -3.03
C ALA A 37 -4.40 -5.34 -1.96
N GLN A 38 -3.71 -4.29 -2.39
CA GLN A 38 -3.11 -3.33 -1.47
C GLN A 38 -3.48 -1.91 -1.86
N PHE A 39 -3.90 -1.11 -0.89
CA PHE A 39 -3.91 0.34 -1.02
C PHE A 39 -2.75 0.88 -0.20
N LEU A 40 -1.73 1.40 -0.90
CA LEU A 40 -0.49 1.88 -0.30
C LEU A 40 -0.52 3.40 -0.21
N TYR A 41 -0.43 3.94 1.00
CA TYR A 41 -0.53 5.36 1.27
C TYR A 41 0.72 5.88 2.00
N PRO A 42 1.39 6.93 1.48
CA PRO A 42 2.48 7.59 2.20
C PRO A 42 1.90 8.63 3.17
N ALA A 43 1.90 8.32 4.46
CA ALA A 43 1.45 9.31 5.45
C ALA A 43 2.40 10.51 5.51
N THR A 44 3.69 10.27 5.28
CA THR A 44 4.73 11.29 5.14
C THR A 44 5.67 10.88 4.02
N GLY A 45 6.41 11.82 3.45
CA GLY A 45 7.42 11.53 2.44
C GLY A 45 6.86 11.17 1.08
N LEU A 46 7.63 10.40 0.31
CA LEU A 46 7.27 10.00 -1.04
C LEU A 46 7.54 8.52 -1.23
N ILE A 47 6.74 7.88 -2.10
CA ILE A 47 6.97 6.51 -2.55
C ILE A 47 7.13 6.51 -4.06
N GLU A 48 8.17 5.84 -4.56
CA GLU A 48 8.30 5.54 -5.98
C GLU A 48 7.80 4.11 -6.19
N VAL A 49 6.85 3.91 -7.10
CA VAL A 49 6.28 2.59 -7.41
C VAL A 49 6.53 2.27 -8.87
N SER A 50 7.09 1.08 -9.13
CA SER A 50 7.34 0.59 -10.49
C SER A 50 6.63 -0.74 -10.69
N THR A 51 5.94 -0.86 -11.82
CA THR A 51 5.30 -2.09 -12.27
C THR A 51 5.57 -2.28 -13.76
N ASN A 52 5.08 -3.37 -14.34
CA ASN A 52 5.14 -3.55 -15.80
C ASN A 52 4.35 -2.49 -16.57
N ASP A 53 3.40 -1.83 -15.92
CA ASP A 53 2.53 -0.84 -16.55
C ASP A 53 3.08 0.58 -16.48
N GLY A 54 4.12 0.82 -15.67
CA GLY A 54 4.71 2.14 -15.54
C GLY A 54 5.32 2.42 -14.19
N GLU A 55 5.65 3.68 -13.99
CA GLU A 55 6.26 4.18 -12.77
C GLU A 55 5.51 5.40 -12.29
N TRP A 56 5.37 5.52 -10.96
CA TRP A 56 4.68 6.65 -10.33
C TRP A 56 5.45 7.13 -9.11
N VAL A 57 5.32 8.43 -8.83
CA VAL A 57 5.77 9.02 -7.56
C VAL A 57 4.52 9.42 -6.79
N ILE A 58 4.37 8.89 -5.60
CA ILE A 58 3.16 9.03 -4.79
C ILE A 58 3.43 9.94 -3.60
N PRO A 59 2.86 11.17 -3.58
CA PRO A 59 2.95 12.07 -2.44
C PRO A 59 1.83 11.82 -1.43
N PRO A 60 1.86 12.46 -0.23
CA PRO A 60 0.84 12.26 0.81
C PRO A 60 -0.59 12.68 0.46
N SER A 61 -0.79 13.32 -0.69
CA SER A 61 -2.14 13.64 -1.20
C SER A 61 -2.76 12.50 -1.98
N CYS A 62 -2.01 11.42 -2.24
CA CYS A 62 -2.45 10.30 -3.05
C CYS A 62 -2.04 8.98 -2.43
N GLY A 63 -2.68 7.91 -2.86
CA GLY A 63 -2.26 6.55 -2.60
C GLY A 63 -2.29 5.76 -3.89
N VAL A 64 -1.73 4.56 -3.88
CA VAL A 64 -1.74 3.68 -5.05
C VAL A 64 -2.50 2.40 -4.75
N TRP A 65 -3.44 2.07 -5.63
CA TRP A 65 -4.14 0.79 -5.62
C TRP A 65 -3.33 -0.22 -6.40
N ILE A 66 -2.97 -1.32 -5.75
CA ILE A 66 -2.20 -2.41 -6.36
C ILE A 66 -3.10 -3.65 -6.36
N PRO A 67 -3.53 -4.12 -7.55
CA PRO A 67 -4.39 -5.32 -7.64
C PRO A 67 -3.71 -6.57 -7.08
N PRO A 68 -4.50 -7.60 -6.74
CA PRO A 68 -3.94 -8.88 -6.28
C PRO A 68 -2.93 -9.45 -7.29
N GLN A 69 -1.87 -10.09 -6.79
CA GLN A 69 -0.85 -10.79 -7.58
C GLN A 69 -0.11 -9.91 -8.59
N THR A 70 -0.13 -8.61 -8.42
CA THR A 70 0.57 -7.66 -9.30
C THR A 70 1.99 -7.45 -8.79
N GLY A 71 2.98 -7.76 -9.62
CA GLY A 71 4.39 -7.53 -9.29
C GLY A 71 4.68 -6.03 -9.22
N HIS A 72 5.30 -5.59 -8.15
CA HIS A 72 5.63 -4.17 -7.95
C HIS A 72 6.91 -4.02 -7.14
N GLU A 73 7.65 -2.97 -7.46
CA GLU A 73 8.85 -2.56 -6.74
C GLU A 73 8.59 -1.17 -6.15
N THR A 74 8.98 -0.95 -4.91
CA THR A 74 8.80 0.34 -4.26
C THR A 74 10.10 0.84 -3.65
N ARG A 75 10.35 2.14 -3.83
CA ARG A 75 11.42 2.84 -3.14
C ARG A 75 10.79 3.81 -2.15
N MET A 76 11.16 3.66 -0.89
CA MET A 76 10.62 4.44 0.21
C MET A 76 11.54 5.63 0.51
N LEU A 77 11.08 6.84 0.18
CA LEU A 77 11.87 8.06 0.35
C LEU A 77 11.42 8.76 1.64
N ASP A 78 12.07 8.39 2.75
CA ASP A 78 11.80 8.95 4.08
C ASP A 78 10.31 8.91 4.41
N VAL A 79 9.72 7.72 4.38
CA VAL A 79 8.27 7.57 4.42
C VAL A 79 7.80 6.71 5.58
N SER A 80 6.67 7.14 6.18
CA SER A 80 5.84 6.28 7.02
C SER A 80 4.61 5.91 6.20
N THR A 81 4.39 4.62 6.00
CA THR A 81 3.29 4.14 5.17
C THR A 81 2.11 3.68 6.00
N ARG A 82 0.94 3.74 5.36
CA ARG A 82 -0.27 3.07 5.81
C ARG A 82 -0.77 2.23 4.66
N SER A 83 -0.92 0.93 4.88
CA SER A 83 -1.41 0.03 3.85
C SER A 83 -2.66 -0.68 4.31
N LEU A 84 -3.63 -0.78 3.40
CA LEU A 84 -4.77 -1.69 3.56
C LEU A 84 -4.52 -2.88 2.64
N TYR A 85 -4.49 -4.07 3.22
CA TYR A 85 -4.42 -5.32 2.48
C TYR A 85 -5.80 -5.95 2.50
N ILE A 86 -6.37 -6.17 1.32
CA ILE A 86 -7.78 -6.50 1.18
C ILE A 86 -7.93 -7.83 0.45
N GLU A 87 -8.74 -8.73 1.01
CA GLU A 87 -9.07 -9.99 0.33
C GLU A 87 -9.62 -9.69 -1.06
N PRO A 88 -9.18 -10.43 -2.11
CA PRO A 88 -9.64 -10.14 -3.46
C PRO A 88 -11.16 -10.12 -3.59
N ALA A 89 -11.87 -11.05 -2.90
CA ALA A 89 -13.32 -11.13 -2.96
C ALA A 89 -14.01 -9.94 -2.27
N ALA A 90 -13.32 -9.26 -1.36
CA ALA A 90 -13.86 -8.11 -0.62
C ALA A 90 -13.43 -6.77 -1.21
N ALA A 91 -12.57 -6.78 -2.25
CA ALA A 91 -12.03 -5.55 -2.81
C ALA A 91 -13.14 -4.72 -3.47
N PRO A 92 -13.25 -3.42 -3.13
CA PRO A 92 -14.28 -2.56 -3.73
C PRO A 92 -13.99 -2.22 -5.19
N ARG A 93 -12.74 -2.42 -5.64
CA ARG A 93 -12.31 -2.19 -7.00
C ARG A 93 -11.83 -3.49 -7.61
N GLN A 94 -12.28 -3.76 -8.82
CA GLN A 94 -11.89 -4.96 -9.58
C GLN A 94 -10.96 -4.62 -10.74
N SER A 95 -10.22 -3.51 -10.62
CA SER A 95 -9.25 -3.09 -11.62
C SER A 95 -8.14 -4.14 -11.75
N GLN A 96 -7.66 -4.32 -12.99
CA GLN A 96 -6.53 -5.20 -13.29
C GLN A 96 -5.21 -4.44 -13.33
N GLN A 97 -5.23 -3.14 -13.12
CA GLN A 97 -4.07 -2.27 -13.21
C GLN A 97 -3.90 -1.44 -11.95
N CYS A 98 -2.65 -1.05 -11.66
CA CYS A 98 -2.37 -0.10 -10.60
C CYS A 98 -2.99 1.25 -10.94
N GLU A 99 -3.54 1.92 -9.92
CA GLU A 99 -4.15 3.23 -10.09
C GLU A 99 -3.69 4.16 -8.97
N VAL A 100 -3.38 5.39 -9.32
CA VAL A 100 -3.11 6.44 -8.33
C VAL A 100 -4.42 7.13 -8.00
N LEU A 101 -4.78 7.16 -6.72
CA LEU A 101 -6.04 7.70 -6.25
C LEU A 101 -5.78 8.84 -5.27
N ARG A 102 -6.60 9.88 -5.34
CA ARG A 102 -6.52 10.98 -4.38
C ARG A 102 -7.03 10.53 -3.02
N VAL A 103 -6.37 11.02 -1.98
CA VAL A 103 -6.76 10.73 -0.59
C VAL A 103 -7.34 12.01 0.01
N SER A 104 -8.63 11.95 0.37
CA SER A 104 -9.30 13.06 1.05
C SER A 104 -8.78 13.20 2.49
N PRO A 105 -8.99 14.36 3.13
CA PRO A 105 -8.66 14.51 4.56
C PRO A 105 -9.32 13.47 5.45
N LEU A 106 -10.57 13.10 5.15
CA LEU A 106 -11.27 12.07 5.92
C LEU A 106 -10.60 10.70 5.74
N LEU A 107 -10.33 10.30 4.49
CA LEU A 107 -9.68 9.01 4.22
C LEU A 107 -8.30 8.96 4.87
N ARG A 108 -7.53 10.05 4.79
CA ARG A 108 -6.23 10.14 5.48
C ARG A 108 -6.38 9.86 6.96
N GLN A 109 -7.33 10.50 7.62
CA GLN A 109 -7.52 10.32 9.07
C GLN A 109 -7.90 8.89 9.41
N LEU A 110 -8.76 8.26 8.60
CA LEU A 110 -9.13 6.85 8.79
C LEU A 110 -7.92 5.93 8.63
N LEU A 111 -7.07 6.18 7.63
CA LEU A 111 -5.85 5.39 7.43
C LEU A 111 -4.87 5.54 8.60
N LEU A 112 -4.74 6.75 9.14
CA LEU A 112 -3.87 7.00 10.29
C LEU A 112 -4.37 6.29 11.55
N GLU A 113 -5.67 6.27 11.77
CA GLU A 113 -6.28 5.69 12.97
C GLU A 113 -6.41 4.16 12.90
N ALA A 114 -6.36 3.56 11.72
CA ALA A 114 -6.57 2.12 11.55
C ALA A 114 -5.41 1.25 12.06
N VAL A 115 -4.28 1.84 12.36
CA VAL A 115 -3.07 1.09 12.76
C VAL A 115 -2.61 1.41 14.18
#